data_143eb1c1ff78f902a55c50e4825962a5
#
_entry.id   143eb1c1ff78f902a55c50e4825962a5
#
_cell.length_a   1.000
_cell.length_b   1.000
_cell.length_c   1.000
_cell.angle_alpha   90.00
_cell.angle_beta   90.00
_cell.angle_gamma   90.00
#
_symmetry.space_group_name_H-M   'P 1'
#
loop_
_entity.id
_entity.type
_entity.pdbx_description
1 polymer ?
#
loop_
_entity_poly.entity_id
_entity_poly.type
_entity_poly.pdbx_seq_one_letter_code
_entity_poly.pdbx_strand_id
1 'polypeptide(L)'
;KTLLRCSPVISDEARQAFTRVRHPKTNTARQPYSTEELRRITVVARGMVRRARTRLKTHWQMVDDYRAGQFDRLPRADPSRSLAEVLDHCAREGDFPRTASGARASVTRRVAAAAGGCHLQSFLHLSPSEAWAFGVLLASVTGLNLSTLDSLPAPHRHASSPDEPGIVFVNANKPRRGKRSVMT
;
A
#
# COMPACT_ATOMS: atom_id res chain seq x y z
N LYS A 1 -22.66 8.22 -14.56
CA LYS A 1 -23.34 8.29 -15.90
C LYS A 1 -24.32 7.15 -16.14
N THR A 2 -24.11 5.95 -15.58
CA THR A 2 -24.95 4.77 -15.81
C THR A 2 -26.30 4.85 -15.09
N LEU A 3 -26.37 5.43 -13.90
CA LEU A 3 -27.58 5.54 -13.08
C LEU A 3 -28.65 6.46 -13.71
N LEU A 4 -28.24 7.51 -14.40
CA LEU A 4 -29.15 8.44 -15.08
C LEU A 4 -29.79 7.85 -16.36
N ARG A 5 -29.14 6.84 -16.97
CA ARG A 5 -29.67 6.19 -18.18
C ARG A 5 -30.88 5.29 -17.93
N CYS A 6 -31.03 4.78 -16.72
CA CYS A 6 -32.08 3.80 -16.36
C CYS A 6 -33.22 4.40 -15.53
N SER A 7 -33.23 5.70 -15.29
CA SER A 7 -34.29 6.35 -14.51
C SER A 7 -35.55 6.54 -15.38
N PRO A 8 -36.73 6.03 -15.00
CA PRO A 8 -37.98 6.20 -15.76
C PRO A 8 -38.50 7.65 -15.74
N VAL A 9 -37.92 8.52 -14.87
CA VAL A 9 -38.33 9.93 -14.72
C VAL A 9 -37.70 10.87 -15.75
N ILE A 10 -36.68 10.41 -16.49
CA ILE A 10 -35.96 11.25 -17.45
C ILE A 10 -36.53 11.04 -18.86
N SER A 11 -37.02 12.12 -19.48
CA SER A 11 -37.51 12.07 -20.85
C SER A 11 -36.45 11.62 -21.85
N ASP A 12 -36.86 11.01 -22.95
CA ASP A 12 -35.92 10.54 -23.98
C ASP A 12 -35.15 11.67 -24.65
N GLU A 13 -35.70 12.87 -24.75
CA GLU A 13 -35.01 14.08 -25.20
C GLU A 13 -33.87 14.47 -24.23
N ALA A 14 -34.12 14.44 -22.92
CA ALA A 14 -33.10 14.70 -21.92
C ALA A 14 -31.99 13.63 -21.96
N ARG A 15 -32.36 12.36 -22.16
CA ARG A 15 -31.38 11.26 -22.33
C ARG A 15 -30.50 11.48 -23.57
N GLN A 16 -31.10 11.92 -24.69
CA GLN A 16 -30.36 12.24 -25.91
C GLN A 16 -29.46 13.46 -25.72
N ALA A 17 -29.92 14.50 -25.03
CA ALA A 17 -29.12 15.65 -24.68
C ALA A 17 -27.89 15.27 -23.84
N PHE A 18 -28.06 14.43 -22.80
CA PHE A 18 -26.96 13.91 -21.99
C PHE A 18 -25.96 13.02 -22.74
N THR A 19 -26.43 12.31 -23.79
CA THR A 19 -25.54 11.51 -24.66
C THR A 19 -24.80 12.38 -25.66
N ARG A 20 -25.39 13.48 -26.11
CA ARG A 20 -24.77 14.43 -27.06
C ARG A 20 -23.75 15.38 -26.43
N VAL A 21 -23.79 15.59 -25.11
CA VAL A 21 -22.73 16.35 -24.42
C VAL A 21 -21.44 15.53 -24.45
N ARG A 22 -20.75 15.58 -25.56
CA ARG A 22 -19.33 15.23 -25.61
C ARG A 22 -18.62 16.32 -24.81
N HIS A 23 -18.25 16.00 -23.58
CA HIS A 23 -17.23 16.82 -22.92
C HIS A 23 -16.06 16.93 -23.89
N PRO A 24 -15.66 18.15 -24.29
CA PRO A 24 -14.45 18.29 -25.07
C PRO A 24 -13.38 17.51 -24.31
N LYS A 25 -12.77 16.54 -24.95
CA LYS A 25 -11.56 15.92 -24.44
C LYS A 25 -10.51 17.03 -24.51
N THR A 26 -10.47 17.89 -23.52
CA THR A 26 -9.31 18.74 -23.28
C THR A 26 -8.19 17.75 -22.98
N ASN A 27 -7.56 17.34 -24.08
CA ASN A 27 -6.33 16.56 -24.03
C ASN A 27 -5.23 17.55 -23.66
N THR A 28 -5.33 18.08 -22.44
CA THR A 28 -4.21 18.76 -21.80
C THR A 28 -3.21 17.65 -21.54
N ALA A 29 -2.47 17.31 -22.59
CA ALA A 29 -1.28 16.48 -22.45
C ALA A 29 -0.42 17.18 -21.41
N ARG A 30 -0.41 16.65 -20.18
CA ARG A 30 0.46 17.18 -19.14
C ARG A 30 1.87 17.05 -19.67
N GLN A 31 2.60 18.15 -19.63
CA GLN A 31 4.00 18.15 -20.01
C GLN A 31 4.73 17.06 -19.21
N PRO A 32 5.50 16.18 -19.88
CA PRO A 32 6.24 15.15 -19.16
C PRO A 32 7.26 15.81 -18.22
N TYR A 33 7.55 15.16 -17.11
CA TYR A 33 8.62 15.61 -16.21
C TYR A 33 9.94 15.69 -16.95
N SER A 34 10.69 16.74 -16.70
CA SER A 34 12.09 16.84 -17.14
C SER A 34 12.92 15.73 -16.46
N THR A 35 14.05 15.39 -17.07
CA THR A 35 14.98 14.39 -16.51
C THR A 35 15.41 14.76 -15.08
N GLU A 36 15.63 16.05 -14.82
CA GLU A 36 16.03 16.52 -13.50
C GLU A 36 14.90 16.41 -12.46
N GLU A 37 13.67 16.75 -12.83
CA GLU A 37 12.51 16.56 -11.97
C GLU A 37 12.30 15.09 -11.64
N LEU A 38 12.38 14.21 -12.63
CA LEU A 38 12.27 12.76 -12.44
C LEU A 38 13.38 12.24 -11.52
N ARG A 39 14.61 12.73 -11.67
CA ARG A 39 15.73 12.39 -10.79
C ARG A 39 15.44 12.79 -9.34
N ARG A 40 14.95 14.01 -9.10
CA ARG A 40 14.58 14.48 -7.75
C ARG A 40 13.48 13.61 -7.13
N ILE A 41 12.42 13.33 -7.88
CA ILE A 41 11.32 12.48 -7.44
C ILE A 41 11.84 11.08 -7.05
N THR A 42 12.66 10.47 -7.89
CA THR A 42 13.19 9.13 -7.63
C THR A 42 14.17 9.09 -6.44
N VAL A 43 14.96 10.13 -6.22
CA VAL A 43 15.83 10.24 -5.04
C VAL A 43 15.01 10.28 -3.75
N VAL A 44 13.96 11.11 -3.70
CA VAL A 44 13.08 11.19 -2.55
C VAL A 44 12.36 9.85 -2.32
N ALA A 45 11.82 9.26 -3.38
CA ALA A 45 11.14 7.97 -3.30
C ALA A 45 12.07 6.87 -2.78
N ARG A 46 13.31 6.78 -3.26
CA ARG A 46 14.33 5.84 -2.75
C ARG A 46 14.60 6.04 -1.26
N GLY A 47 14.67 7.28 -0.80
CA GLY A 47 14.83 7.62 0.61
C GLY A 47 13.66 7.10 1.45
N MET A 48 12.43 7.32 1.00
CA MET A 48 11.22 6.82 1.66
C MET A 48 11.19 5.30 1.73
N VAL A 49 11.45 4.62 0.61
CA VAL A 49 11.49 3.15 0.52
C VAL A 49 12.54 2.56 1.45
N ARG A 50 13.76 3.13 1.50
CA ARG A 50 14.79 2.67 2.43
C ARG A 50 14.34 2.76 3.90
N ARG A 51 13.80 3.91 4.31
CA ARG A 51 13.30 4.09 5.68
C ARG A 51 12.18 3.12 6.00
N ALA A 52 11.22 2.93 5.09
CA ALA A 52 10.13 1.98 5.24
C ALA A 52 10.65 0.54 5.40
N ARG A 53 11.59 0.10 4.55
CA ARG A 53 12.20 -1.24 4.63
C ARG A 53 12.91 -1.46 5.97
N THR A 54 13.71 -0.49 6.42
CA THR A 54 14.41 -0.59 7.71
C THR A 54 13.40 -0.70 8.85
N ARG A 55 12.40 0.19 8.89
CA ARG A 55 11.36 0.16 9.91
C ARG A 55 10.61 -1.17 9.93
N LEU A 56 10.13 -1.63 8.79
CA LEU A 56 9.40 -2.90 8.68
C LEU A 56 10.27 -4.06 9.13
N LYS A 57 11.52 -4.15 8.65
CA LYS A 57 12.45 -5.21 9.05
C LYS A 57 12.66 -5.23 10.57
N THR A 58 12.91 -4.07 11.18
CA THR A 58 13.13 -3.98 12.63
C THR A 58 11.91 -4.45 13.43
N HIS A 59 10.71 -4.05 13.04
CA HIS A 59 9.52 -4.41 13.81
C HIS A 59 9.03 -5.84 13.54
N TRP A 60 9.21 -6.37 12.34
CA TRP A 60 8.97 -7.79 12.09
C TRP A 60 9.97 -8.66 12.85
N GLN A 61 11.26 -8.28 12.92
CA GLN A 61 12.23 -8.97 13.76
C GLN A 61 11.81 -8.94 15.24
N MET A 62 11.29 -7.82 15.72
CA MET A 62 10.78 -7.72 17.10
C MET A 62 9.60 -8.68 17.35
N VAL A 63 8.72 -8.88 16.38
CA VAL A 63 7.64 -9.88 16.46
C VAL A 63 8.22 -11.29 16.53
N ASP A 64 9.20 -11.60 15.70
CA ASP A 64 9.85 -12.92 15.69
C ASP A 64 10.59 -13.19 17.01
N ASP A 65 11.30 -12.20 17.54
CA ASP A 65 11.99 -12.26 18.84
C ASP A 65 11.00 -12.47 20.00
N TYR A 66 9.83 -11.80 19.92
CA TYR A 66 8.75 -12.00 20.90
C TYR A 66 8.21 -13.42 20.89
N ARG A 67 7.95 -13.96 19.70
CA ARG A 67 7.50 -15.37 19.52
C ARG A 67 8.55 -16.38 19.96
N ALA A 68 9.82 -16.03 19.85
CA ALA A 68 10.94 -16.83 20.34
C ALA A 68 11.16 -16.73 21.87
N GLY A 69 10.33 -15.95 22.60
CA GLY A 69 10.43 -15.80 24.05
C GLY A 69 11.58 -14.89 24.54
N GLN A 70 12.22 -14.12 23.66
CA GLN A 70 13.35 -13.27 24.05
C GLN A 70 12.96 -12.15 25.03
N PHE A 71 11.67 -11.80 25.06
CA PHE A 71 11.12 -10.78 25.95
C PHE A 71 10.59 -11.34 27.30
N ASP A 72 10.62 -12.64 27.52
CA ASP A 72 10.02 -13.25 28.71
C ASP A 72 10.72 -12.86 30.02
N ARG A 73 11.99 -12.55 29.93
CA ARG A 73 12.79 -12.08 31.08
C ARG A 73 12.53 -10.62 31.48
N LEU A 74 11.88 -9.85 30.59
CA LEU A 74 11.56 -8.46 30.86
C LEU A 74 10.27 -8.35 31.68
N PRO A 75 10.17 -7.35 32.57
CA PRO A 75 8.93 -7.05 33.27
C PRO A 75 7.76 -6.83 32.29
N ARG A 76 6.54 -7.19 32.69
CA ARG A 76 5.34 -6.94 31.87
C ARG A 76 5.09 -5.47 31.56
N ALA A 77 5.58 -4.57 32.41
CA ALA A 77 5.48 -3.12 32.21
C ALA A 77 6.58 -2.55 31.29
N ASP A 78 7.54 -3.39 30.86
CA ASP A 78 8.61 -2.93 29.98
C ASP A 78 8.03 -2.44 28.65
N PRO A 79 8.43 -1.24 28.18
CA PRO A 79 7.89 -0.67 26.94
C PRO A 79 8.17 -1.53 25.71
N SER A 80 9.35 -2.14 25.62
CA SER A 80 9.74 -2.99 24.47
C SER A 80 8.92 -4.26 24.45
N ARG A 81 8.71 -4.92 25.60
CA ARG A 81 7.84 -6.10 25.71
C ARG A 81 6.39 -5.75 25.36
N SER A 82 5.87 -4.63 25.90
CA SER A 82 4.53 -4.17 25.61
C SER A 82 4.31 -3.84 24.11
N LEU A 83 5.33 -3.23 23.48
CA LEU A 83 5.30 -2.96 22.05
C LEU A 83 5.30 -4.26 21.25
N ALA A 84 6.21 -5.19 21.56
CA ALA A 84 6.32 -6.47 20.86
C ALA A 84 5.02 -7.29 20.97
N GLU A 85 4.38 -7.34 22.16
CA GLU A 85 3.09 -7.98 22.39
C GLU A 85 1.97 -7.36 21.51
N VAL A 86 1.89 -6.02 21.46
CA VAL A 86 0.90 -5.34 20.62
C VAL A 86 1.15 -5.59 19.14
N LEU A 87 2.42 -5.59 18.70
CA LEU A 87 2.76 -5.86 17.31
C LEU A 87 2.48 -7.31 16.92
N ASP A 88 2.79 -8.28 17.80
CA ASP A 88 2.46 -9.67 17.54
C ASP A 88 0.94 -9.90 17.43
N HIS A 89 0.15 -9.28 18.31
CA HIS A 89 -1.29 -9.31 18.18
C HIS A 89 -1.76 -8.72 16.83
N CYS A 90 -1.24 -7.55 16.43
CA CYS A 90 -1.55 -6.95 15.13
C CYS A 90 -1.16 -7.85 13.95
N ALA A 91 -0.02 -8.53 14.05
CA ALA A 91 0.46 -9.45 13.01
C ALA A 91 -0.45 -10.68 12.83
N ARG A 92 -1.10 -11.15 13.92
CA ARG A 92 -2.00 -12.31 13.90
C ARG A 92 -3.43 -11.96 13.54
N GLU A 93 -3.96 -10.89 14.14
CA GLU A 93 -5.38 -10.54 14.05
C GLU A 93 -5.68 -9.44 13.01
N GLY A 94 -4.66 -8.76 12.50
CA GLY A 94 -4.81 -7.63 11.57
C GLY A 94 -5.34 -6.34 12.23
N ASP A 95 -5.59 -6.33 13.54
CA ASP A 95 -6.07 -5.17 14.30
C ASP A 95 -5.39 -5.11 15.70
N PHE A 96 -5.59 -3.99 16.36
CA PHE A 96 -5.06 -3.77 17.71
C PHE A 96 -5.85 -4.50 18.79
N PRO A 97 -5.21 -4.87 19.92
CA PRO A 97 -5.91 -5.37 21.09
C PRO A 97 -7.04 -4.42 21.52
N ARG A 98 -8.25 -4.96 21.64
CA ARG A 98 -9.44 -4.24 22.04
C ARG A 98 -10.00 -4.76 23.35
N THR A 99 -10.71 -3.91 24.06
CA THR A 99 -11.52 -4.29 25.22
C THR A 99 -12.81 -4.98 24.76
N ALA A 100 -13.53 -5.62 25.67
CA ALA A 100 -14.84 -6.20 25.38
C ALA A 100 -15.86 -5.17 24.84
N SER A 101 -15.68 -3.88 25.16
CA SER A 101 -16.49 -2.77 24.62
C SER A 101 -16.06 -2.28 23.23
N GLY A 102 -15.05 -2.92 22.60
CA GLY A 102 -14.51 -2.53 21.29
C GLY A 102 -13.51 -1.37 21.32
N ALA A 103 -13.28 -0.73 22.47
CA ALA A 103 -12.27 0.31 22.60
C ALA A 103 -10.85 -0.25 22.54
N ARG A 104 -9.86 0.56 22.16
CA ARG A 104 -8.45 0.15 22.20
C ARG A 104 -8.03 -0.19 23.64
N ALA A 105 -7.38 -1.33 23.83
CA ALA A 105 -6.87 -1.74 25.13
C ALA A 105 -5.88 -0.70 25.71
N SER A 106 -5.77 -0.66 27.03
CA SER A 106 -4.88 0.31 27.72
C SER A 106 -3.42 0.16 27.30
N VAL A 107 -2.95 -1.06 27.07
CA VAL A 107 -1.59 -1.35 26.59
C VAL A 107 -1.36 -0.70 25.22
N THR A 108 -2.29 -0.81 24.28
CA THR A 108 -2.18 -0.18 22.94
C THR A 108 -2.08 1.34 23.06
N ARG A 109 -2.86 1.97 23.93
CA ARG A 109 -2.81 3.42 24.14
C ARG A 109 -1.49 3.88 24.72
N ARG A 110 -0.95 3.16 25.72
CA ARG A 110 0.36 3.48 26.31
C ARG A 110 1.48 3.34 25.30
N VAL A 111 1.49 2.26 24.52
CA VAL A 111 2.50 2.03 23.48
C VAL A 111 2.41 3.11 22.38
N ALA A 112 1.21 3.49 21.95
CA ALA A 112 1.01 4.56 20.97
C ALA A 112 1.52 5.92 21.50
N ALA A 113 1.26 6.24 22.77
CA ALA A 113 1.75 7.45 23.40
C ALA A 113 3.28 7.46 23.50
N ALA A 114 3.89 6.35 23.92
CA ALA A 114 5.35 6.19 23.98
C ALA A 114 6.01 6.28 22.60
N ALA A 115 5.32 5.84 21.55
CA ALA A 115 5.76 5.95 20.15
C ALA A 115 5.51 7.35 19.55
N GLY A 116 5.23 8.37 20.34
CA GLY A 116 5.02 9.74 19.87
C GLY A 116 3.74 9.95 19.05
N GLY A 117 2.70 9.16 19.31
CA GLY A 117 1.42 9.23 18.56
C GLY A 117 1.48 8.65 17.16
N CYS A 118 2.57 7.99 16.80
CA CYS A 118 2.70 7.30 15.51
C CYS A 118 1.60 6.25 15.34
N HIS A 119 1.13 6.11 14.10
CA HIS A 119 0.22 5.01 13.75
C HIS A 119 0.96 3.68 13.89
N LEU A 120 0.71 2.93 14.95
CA LEU A 120 1.37 1.64 15.22
C LEU A 120 1.25 0.65 14.06
N GLN A 121 0.15 0.73 13.28
CA GLN A 121 -0.01 -0.06 12.06
C GLN A 121 1.13 0.16 11.06
N SER A 122 1.67 1.39 11.00
CA SER A 122 2.80 1.67 10.11
C SER A 122 4.06 0.91 10.50
N PHE A 123 4.17 0.36 11.71
CA PHE A 123 5.32 -0.45 12.10
C PHE A 123 5.40 -1.78 11.34
N LEU A 124 4.26 -2.39 11.03
CA LEU A 124 4.17 -3.66 10.31
C LEU A 124 3.72 -3.51 8.85
N HIS A 125 3.17 -2.35 8.47
CA HIS A 125 2.63 -2.12 7.14
C HIS A 125 3.16 -0.82 6.53
N LEU A 126 3.06 -0.71 5.21
CA LEU A 126 3.38 0.53 4.51
C LEU A 126 2.30 1.57 4.78
N SER A 127 2.71 2.81 5.00
CA SER A 127 1.80 3.95 4.93
C SER A 127 1.42 4.25 3.46
N PRO A 128 0.30 4.93 3.19
CA PRO A 128 -0.08 5.30 1.82
C PRO A 128 1.02 6.05 1.06
N SER A 129 1.71 6.98 1.72
CA SER A 129 2.80 7.74 1.10
C SER A 129 4.01 6.86 0.74
N GLU A 130 4.30 5.86 1.56
CA GLU A 130 5.36 4.90 1.28
C GLU A 130 4.96 3.94 0.15
N ALA A 131 3.72 3.47 0.13
CA ALA A 131 3.20 2.67 -0.97
C ALA A 131 3.29 3.44 -2.31
N TRP A 132 2.97 4.73 -2.31
CA TRP A 132 3.18 5.61 -3.46
C TRP A 132 4.65 5.72 -3.86
N ALA A 133 5.57 5.83 -2.92
CA ALA A 133 7.00 5.86 -3.21
C ALA A 133 7.49 4.56 -3.87
N PHE A 134 7.02 3.40 -3.41
CA PHE A 134 7.26 2.13 -4.08
C PHE A 134 6.69 2.11 -5.50
N GLY A 135 5.44 2.57 -5.69
CA GLY A 135 4.79 2.68 -7.00
C GLY A 135 5.58 3.57 -7.97
N VAL A 136 6.07 4.73 -7.51
CA VAL A 136 6.90 5.63 -8.32
C VAL A 136 8.20 4.94 -8.77
N LEU A 137 8.89 4.25 -7.87
CA LEU A 137 10.11 3.54 -8.24
C LEU A 137 9.83 2.40 -9.20
N LEU A 138 8.77 1.64 -8.97
CA LEU A 138 8.36 0.56 -9.86
C LEU A 138 8.01 1.10 -11.25
N ALA A 139 7.25 2.19 -11.33
CA ALA A 139 6.96 2.87 -12.60
C ALA A 139 8.22 3.34 -13.31
N SER A 140 9.18 3.92 -12.57
CA SER A 140 10.43 4.44 -13.15
C SER A 140 11.34 3.35 -13.71
N VAL A 141 11.30 2.14 -13.13
CA VAL A 141 12.12 1.00 -13.57
C VAL A 141 11.45 0.21 -14.68
N THR A 142 10.13 0.01 -14.57
CA THR A 142 9.39 -0.87 -15.50
C THR A 142 8.74 -0.13 -16.66
N GLY A 143 8.60 1.19 -16.57
CA GLY A 143 7.82 1.98 -17.53
C GLY A 143 6.30 1.73 -17.46
N LEU A 144 5.81 1.00 -16.46
CA LEU A 144 4.39 0.76 -16.25
C LEU A 144 3.70 2.03 -15.79
N ASN A 145 2.48 2.26 -16.26
CA ASN A 145 1.68 3.38 -15.79
C ASN A 145 1.01 3.07 -14.44
N LEU A 146 0.62 4.12 -13.72
CA LEU A 146 0.00 3.99 -12.39
C LEU A 146 -1.25 3.10 -12.38
N SER A 147 -2.09 3.16 -13.41
CA SER A 147 -3.29 2.32 -13.46
C SER A 147 -2.97 0.83 -13.61
N THR A 148 -1.86 0.50 -14.25
CA THR A 148 -1.35 -0.88 -14.33
C THR A 148 -0.77 -1.30 -12.98
N LEU A 149 -0.03 -0.42 -12.31
CA LEU A 149 0.52 -0.69 -10.97
C LEU A 149 -0.56 -0.88 -9.92
N ASP A 150 -1.62 -0.06 -9.95
CA ASP A 150 -2.77 -0.16 -9.04
C ASP A 150 -3.54 -1.48 -9.21
N SER A 151 -3.48 -2.06 -10.40
CA SER A 151 -4.12 -3.34 -10.72
C SER A 151 -3.21 -4.57 -10.56
N LEU A 152 -1.97 -4.40 -10.07
CA LEU A 152 -1.09 -5.54 -9.86
C LEU A 152 -1.64 -6.45 -8.74
N PRO A 153 -1.76 -7.76 -8.99
CA PRO A 153 -2.20 -8.69 -7.97
C PRO A 153 -1.13 -8.84 -6.89
N ALA A 154 -1.53 -8.92 -5.63
CA ALA A 154 -0.62 -9.24 -4.53
C ALA A 154 0.04 -10.64 -4.67
N PRO A 155 -0.68 -11.69 -5.13
CA PRO A 155 -0.06 -12.97 -5.44
C PRO A 155 0.94 -12.85 -6.60
N HIS A 156 2.14 -13.33 -6.37
CA HIS A 156 3.23 -13.37 -7.36
C HIS A 156 3.96 -14.71 -7.27
N ARG A 157 4.63 -15.09 -8.34
CA ARG A 157 5.49 -16.27 -8.36
C ARG A 157 6.95 -15.85 -8.30
N HIS A 158 7.71 -16.46 -7.41
CA HIS A 158 9.15 -16.37 -7.44
C HIS A 158 9.71 -17.27 -8.56
N ALA A 159 10.82 -16.87 -9.16
CA ALA A 159 11.58 -17.77 -10.03
C ALA A 159 11.97 -18.99 -9.20
N SER A 160 11.74 -20.17 -9.75
CA SER A 160 11.96 -21.44 -9.04
C SER A 160 13.45 -21.81 -8.88
N SER A 161 14.37 -20.95 -9.32
CA SER A 161 15.81 -21.21 -9.18
C SER A 161 16.33 -20.65 -7.86
N PRO A 162 16.96 -21.51 -7.01
CA PRO A 162 17.65 -21.05 -5.81
C PRO A 162 18.81 -20.09 -6.12
N ASP A 163 19.35 -20.14 -7.35
CA ASP A 163 20.50 -19.34 -7.78
C ASP A 163 20.13 -17.92 -8.23
N GLU A 164 18.84 -17.62 -8.38
CA GLU A 164 18.33 -16.30 -8.73
C GLU A 164 17.34 -15.76 -7.68
N PRO A 165 17.80 -15.52 -6.44
CA PRO A 165 16.94 -15.01 -5.37
C PRO A 165 16.61 -13.56 -5.65
N GLY A 166 15.48 -13.29 -6.26
CA GLY A 166 15.01 -11.91 -6.48
C GLY A 166 14.22 -11.70 -7.76
N ILE A 167 14.09 -12.70 -8.60
CA ILE A 167 13.21 -12.63 -9.77
C ILE A 167 11.79 -12.98 -9.33
N VAL A 168 10.87 -12.07 -9.62
CA VAL A 168 9.45 -12.22 -9.33
C VAL A 168 8.66 -12.04 -10.62
N PHE A 169 7.84 -13.02 -10.95
CA PHE A 169 6.89 -12.94 -12.06
C PHE A 169 5.58 -12.33 -11.58
N VAL A 170 5.21 -11.20 -12.17
CA VAL A 170 3.96 -10.51 -11.86
C VAL A 170 3.11 -10.44 -13.12
N ASN A 171 1.89 -10.95 -13.05
CA ASN A 171 0.93 -10.84 -14.13
C ASN A 171 0.34 -9.42 -14.16
N ALA A 172 0.75 -8.61 -15.13
CA ALA A 172 0.21 -7.26 -15.30
C ALA A 172 -0.89 -7.24 -16.37
N ASN A 173 -2.07 -6.76 -16.00
CA ASN A 173 -3.18 -6.58 -16.93
C ASN A 173 -3.28 -5.11 -17.38
N LYS A 174 -3.30 -4.87 -18.70
CA LYS A 174 -3.52 -3.53 -19.29
C LYS A 174 -4.97 -3.40 -19.80
N PRO A 175 -5.90 -2.91 -18.99
CA PRO A 175 -7.33 -2.93 -19.30
C PRO A 175 -7.74 -2.16 -20.56
N ARG A 176 -6.87 -1.33 -21.13
CA ARG A 176 -7.14 -0.54 -22.35
C ARG A 176 -7.01 -1.31 -23.66
N ARG A 177 -6.47 -2.52 -23.66
CA ARG A 177 -6.20 -3.32 -24.88
C ARG A 177 -7.10 -4.55 -25.05
N GLY A 178 -8.19 -4.68 -24.29
CA GLY A 178 -9.11 -5.82 -24.36
C GLY A 178 -8.44 -7.15 -23.98
N LYS A 179 -9.00 -8.27 -24.47
CA LYS A 179 -8.56 -9.63 -24.09
C LYS A 179 -7.10 -10.00 -24.47
N ARG A 180 -6.37 -9.16 -25.21
CA ARG A 180 -4.97 -9.39 -25.63
C ARG A 180 -3.93 -8.71 -24.74
N SER A 181 -4.27 -8.35 -23.53
CA SER A 181 -3.48 -7.46 -22.66
C SER A 181 -2.71 -8.16 -21.54
N VAL A 182 -2.60 -9.47 -21.57
CA VAL A 182 -1.78 -10.20 -20.58
C VAL A 182 -0.31 -10.10 -20.98
N MET A 183 0.49 -9.42 -20.17
CA MET A 183 1.95 -9.42 -20.26
C MET A 183 2.47 -10.38 -19.20
N THR A 184 3.16 -11.40 -19.63
CA THR A 184 3.99 -12.28 -18.80
C THR A 184 5.39 -11.73 -18.67
#